data_73a6c37730600c7793836fd0f3b9aece
#
_entry.id   73a6c37730600c7793836fd0f3b9aece
#
_cell.length_a   1.000
_cell.length_b   1.000
_cell.length_c   1.000
_cell.angle_alpha   90.00
_cell.angle_beta   90.00
_cell.angle_gamma   90.00
#
_symmetry.space_group_name_H-M   'P 1'
#
loop_
_entity.id
_entity.type
_entity.pdbx_description
1 polymer ?
#
loop_
_entity_poly.entity_id
_entity_poly.type
_entity_poly.pdbx_seq_one_letter_code
_entity_poly.pdbx_strand_id
1 'polypeptide(L)'
;MWISERSVRREPREGGVFVGTVTIGGAKPAVLVDGELRETELICPGPAVLPRAGEEVLVLITGEKDCLVLGGLGRAAEPQGLPGELVLTNGSGGALWLRGDGTIELSGRILLRGDVAVEGGLTVNGAAVSVAE
;
A
#
# COMPACT_ATOMS: atom_id res chain seq x y z
N MET A 1 15.83 -14.14 40.77
CA MET A 1 16.92 -13.75 39.89
C MET A 1 16.67 -12.37 39.33
N TRP A 2 17.58 -11.55 39.57
CA TRP A 2 17.48 -10.17 39.15
C TRP A 2 17.43 -10.01 37.64
N ILE A 3 18.07 -10.90 36.87
CA ILE A 3 18.01 -10.86 35.41
C ILE A 3 16.60 -11.16 34.92
N SER A 4 15.99 -12.18 35.50
CA SER A 4 14.61 -12.53 35.18
C SER A 4 13.66 -11.41 35.53
N GLU A 5 13.87 -10.79 36.67
CA GLU A 5 13.05 -9.67 37.11
C GLU A 5 13.13 -8.50 36.18
N ARG A 6 14.32 -8.23 35.64
CA ARG A 6 14.45 -7.18 34.64
C ARG A 6 13.66 -7.48 33.39
N SER A 7 13.68 -8.71 32.93
CA SER A 7 12.92 -9.11 31.77
C SER A 7 11.44 -8.96 32.01
N VAL A 8 10.99 -9.38 33.20
CA VAL A 8 9.56 -9.30 33.54
C VAL A 8 9.11 -7.86 33.73
N ARG A 9 9.96 -7.05 34.29
CA ARG A 9 9.66 -5.64 34.52
C ARG A 9 9.95 -4.76 33.32
N ARG A 10 10.12 -5.35 32.18
CA ARG A 10 10.27 -4.56 30.98
C ARG A 10 9.10 -3.60 30.90
N GLU A 11 9.42 -2.34 30.79
CA GLU A 11 8.43 -1.31 30.62
C GLU A 11 7.53 -1.64 29.43
N PRO A 12 6.22 -1.33 29.50
CA PRO A 12 5.37 -1.42 28.32
C PRO A 12 6.06 -0.69 27.19
N ARG A 13 6.15 -1.34 26.07
CA ARG A 13 6.85 -0.74 24.94
C ARG A 13 6.17 0.57 24.60
N GLU A 14 6.90 1.66 24.72
CA GLU A 14 6.42 2.97 24.34
C GLU A 14 6.39 3.13 22.82
N GLY A 15 7.02 2.20 22.11
CA GLY A 15 7.02 2.20 20.67
C GLY A 15 7.35 0.83 20.12
N GLY A 16 7.19 0.66 18.83
CA GLY A 16 7.53 -0.59 18.16
C GLY A 16 6.70 -0.85 16.92
N VAL A 17 6.95 -2.00 16.33
CA VAL A 17 6.26 -2.45 15.12
C VAL A 17 5.37 -3.63 15.48
N PHE A 18 4.13 -3.56 15.10
CA PHE A 18 3.11 -4.55 15.46
C PHE A 18 2.31 -4.97 14.25
N VAL A 19 1.65 -6.10 14.36
CA VAL A 19 0.63 -6.53 13.40
C VAL A 19 -0.72 -6.23 14.02
N GLY A 20 -1.56 -5.52 13.27
CA GLY A 20 -2.91 -5.20 13.71
C GLY A 20 -3.94 -5.68 12.71
N THR A 21 -5.18 -5.78 13.16
CA THR A 21 -6.33 -6.12 12.32
C THR A 21 -7.19 -4.88 12.14
N VAL A 22 -7.47 -4.54 10.91
CA VAL A 22 -8.28 -3.37 10.60
C VAL A 22 -9.73 -3.63 10.97
N THR A 23 -10.31 -2.73 11.76
CA THR A 23 -11.74 -2.79 12.12
C THR A 23 -12.55 -1.77 11.33
N ILE A 24 -11.98 -0.60 11.08
CA ILE A 24 -12.58 0.40 10.21
C ILE A 24 -11.56 0.72 9.13
N GLY A 25 -11.93 0.51 7.87
CA GLY A 25 -11.04 0.75 6.73
C GLY A 25 -11.03 2.21 6.29
N GLY A 26 -10.20 2.48 5.29
CA GLY A 26 -10.10 3.78 4.66
C GLY A 26 -8.86 4.56 5.04
N ALA A 27 -8.90 5.87 4.84
CA ALA A 27 -7.74 6.75 5.01
C ALA A 27 -7.36 6.98 6.48
N LYS A 28 -8.31 6.80 7.38
CA LYS A 28 -8.07 6.88 8.83
C LYS A 28 -8.53 5.58 9.46
N PRO A 29 -7.76 4.51 9.32
CA PRO A 29 -8.20 3.22 9.79
C PRO A 29 -8.18 3.11 11.31
N ALA A 30 -9.14 2.35 11.85
CA ALA A 30 -9.07 1.89 13.22
C ALA A 30 -8.53 0.47 13.21
N VAL A 31 -7.61 0.17 14.10
CA VAL A 31 -6.87 -1.07 14.11
C VAL A 31 -6.85 -1.67 15.51
N LEU A 32 -7.11 -2.96 15.59
CA LEU A 32 -6.98 -3.72 16.81
C LEU A 32 -5.55 -4.25 16.92
N VAL A 33 -4.82 -3.80 17.92
CA VAL A 33 -3.43 -4.20 18.19
C VAL A 33 -3.34 -4.69 19.63
N ASP A 34 -2.91 -5.92 19.81
CA ASP A 34 -2.77 -6.54 21.14
C ASP A 34 -4.01 -6.37 22.02
N GLY A 35 -5.19 -6.53 21.42
CA GLY A 35 -6.46 -6.41 22.13
C GLY A 35 -6.95 -4.99 22.37
N GLU A 36 -6.22 -3.98 21.95
CA GLU A 36 -6.61 -2.59 22.08
C GLU A 36 -7.00 -1.99 20.73
N LEU A 37 -8.13 -1.32 20.71
CA LEU A 37 -8.57 -0.59 19.53
C LEU A 37 -7.87 0.78 19.49
N ARG A 38 -7.25 1.07 18.35
CA ARG A 38 -6.53 2.31 18.16
C ARG A 38 -6.97 3.01 16.89
N GLU A 39 -7.13 4.30 16.99
CA GLU A 39 -7.25 5.14 15.81
C GLU A 39 -5.85 5.35 15.25
N THR A 40 -5.73 5.31 13.94
CA THR A 40 -4.44 5.40 13.28
C THR A 40 -4.45 6.41 12.15
N GLU A 41 -3.27 6.68 11.66
CA GLU A 41 -3.08 7.43 10.42
C GLU A 41 -2.26 6.57 9.46
N LEU A 42 -2.48 6.77 8.18
CA LEU A 42 -1.63 6.16 7.16
C LEU A 42 -0.39 7.01 7.00
N ILE A 43 0.77 6.39 7.14
CA ILE A 43 2.00 7.02 6.71
C ILE A 43 2.33 6.44 5.35
N CYS A 44 2.03 7.17 4.32
CA CYS A 44 2.48 6.78 3.01
C CYS A 44 2.79 8.04 2.22
N PRO A 45 4.06 8.37 2.04
CA PRO A 45 4.43 9.53 1.22
C PRO A 45 4.24 9.28 -0.27
N GLY A 46 3.82 8.09 -0.64
CA GLY A 46 3.59 7.69 -2.01
C GLY A 46 2.25 6.99 -2.19
N PRO A 47 2.13 6.13 -3.19
CA PRO A 47 0.90 5.40 -3.45
C PRO A 47 0.50 4.56 -2.25
N ALA A 48 -0.75 4.66 -1.84
CA ALA A 48 -1.28 3.92 -0.71
C ALA A 48 -2.49 3.10 -1.13
N VAL A 49 -2.54 1.87 -0.64
CA VAL A 49 -3.76 1.08 -0.70
C VAL A 49 -4.49 1.30 0.61
N LEU A 50 -5.71 1.82 0.52
CA LEU A 50 -6.52 2.07 1.69
C LEU A 50 -6.95 0.74 2.31
N PRO A 51 -6.68 0.50 3.59
CA PRO A 51 -6.99 -0.77 4.21
C PRO A 51 -8.49 -1.01 4.32
N ARG A 52 -8.85 -2.29 4.24
CA ARG A 52 -10.23 -2.75 4.40
C ARG A 52 -10.40 -3.40 5.76
N ALA A 53 -11.60 -3.32 6.30
CA ALA A 53 -11.92 -4.01 7.54
C ALA A 53 -11.63 -5.51 7.39
N GLY A 54 -11.02 -6.10 8.40
CA GLY A 54 -10.62 -7.51 8.41
C GLY A 54 -9.20 -7.78 7.91
N GLU A 55 -8.57 -6.82 7.26
CA GLU A 55 -7.18 -7.00 6.79
C GLU A 55 -6.18 -6.85 7.94
N GLU A 56 -5.07 -7.56 7.82
CA GLU A 56 -3.94 -7.38 8.69
C GLU A 56 -3.03 -6.28 8.12
N VAL A 57 -2.55 -5.43 9.01
CA VAL A 57 -1.67 -4.32 8.65
C VAL A 57 -0.45 -4.29 9.56
N LEU A 58 0.61 -3.72 9.03
CA LEU A 58 1.80 -3.42 9.80
C LEU A 58 1.61 -2.05 10.44
N VAL A 59 1.74 -1.98 11.76
CA VAL A 59 1.48 -0.80 12.56
C VAL A 59 2.74 -0.37 13.27
N LEU A 60 3.05 0.91 13.19
CA LEU A 60 4.13 1.53 13.94
C LEU A 60 3.52 2.35 15.06
N ILE A 61 3.94 2.06 16.29
CA ILE A 61 3.58 2.89 17.45
C ILE A 61 4.83 3.65 17.85
N THR A 62 4.74 4.96 17.86
CA THR A 62 5.87 5.83 18.20
C THR A 62 6.04 5.92 19.72
N GLY A 63 7.17 6.47 20.16
CA GLY A 63 7.41 6.74 21.58
C GLY A 63 6.41 7.71 22.20
N GLU A 64 5.77 8.53 21.38
CA GLU A 64 4.72 9.44 21.81
C GLU A 64 3.33 8.81 21.72
N LYS A 65 3.29 7.52 21.43
CA LYS A 65 2.08 6.69 21.31
C LYS A 65 1.18 7.03 20.13
N ASP A 66 1.70 7.71 19.13
CA ASP A 66 1.02 7.82 17.86
C ASP A 66 1.00 6.46 17.16
N CYS A 67 -0.10 6.12 16.57
CA CYS A 67 -0.30 4.84 15.91
C CYS A 67 -0.46 5.07 14.41
N LEU A 68 0.44 4.47 13.64
CA LEU A 68 0.57 4.73 12.22
C LEU A 68 0.54 3.42 11.46
N VAL A 69 -0.28 3.35 10.41
CA VAL A 69 -0.32 2.19 9.54
C VAL A 69 0.70 2.36 8.43
N LEU A 70 1.67 1.45 8.37
CA LEU A 70 2.71 1.46 7.34
C LEU A 70 2.22 0.80 6.05
N GLY A 71 1.36 -0.19 6.15
CA GLY A 71 0.82 -0.88 4.98
C GLY A 71 0.16 -2.19 5.33
N GLY A 72 -0.54 -2.76 4.36
CA GLY A 72 -1.18 -4.06 4.50
C GLY A 72 -0.17 -5.20 4.44
N LEU A 73 -0.39 -6.20 5.27
CA LEU A 73 0.28 -7.49 5.15
C LEU A 73 -0.54 -8.32 4.17
N GLY A 74 -0.62 -7.83 2.95
CA GLY A 74 -1.54 -8.33 1.96
C GLY A 74 -1.28 -9.77 1.57
N ARG A 75 -2.36 -10.50 1.51
CA ARG A 75 -2.43 -11.79 0.84
C ARG A 75 -3.21 -11.65 -0.46
N ALA A 76 -3.36 -10.43 -0.93
CA ALA A 76 -3.82 -10.20 -2.27
C ALA A 76 -2.89 -10.93 -3.23
N ALA A 77 -3.44 -11.35 -4.38
CA ALA A 77 -2.65 -12.00 -5.40
C ALA A 77 -1.30 -11.29 -5.55
N GLU A 78 -0.24 -12.02 -5.31
CA GLU A 78 1.10 -11.46 -5.41
C GLU A 78 1.26 -10.82 -6.79
N PRO A 79 1.78 -9.60 -6.84
CA PRO A 79 2.07 -9.01 -8.13
C PRO A 79 3.09 -9.88 -8.84
N GLN A 80 2.73 -10.36 -10.02
CA GLN A 80 3.63 -11.17 -10.81
C GLN A 80 4.49 -10.23 -11.64
N GLY A 81 5.76 -10.27 -11.40
CA GLY A 81 6.72 -9.47 -12.12
C GLY A 81 8.09 -10.09 -12.04
N LEU A 82 9.01 -9.59 -12.85
CA LEU A 82 10.40 -10.01 -12.83
C LEU A 82 11.18 -9.13 -11.84
N PRO A 83 12.31 -9.64 -11.33
CA PRO A 83 13.15 -8.81 -10.45
C PRO A 83 13.51 -7.47 -11.10
N GLY A 84 13.41 -6.40 -10.32
CA GLY A 84 13.70 -5.04 -10.79
C GLY A 84 12.51 -4.30 -11.37
N GLU A 85 11.38 -4.97 -11.54
CA GLU A 85 10.14 -4.32 -11.99
C GLU A 85 9.36 -3.73 -10.82
N LEU A 86 8.66 -2.65 -11.07
CA LEU A 86 7.74 -2.06 -10.10
C LEU A 86 6.31 -2.32 -10.52
N VAL A 87 5.50 -2.82 -9.61
CA VAL A 87 4.08 -3.09 -9.85
C VAL A 87 3.26 -2.39 -8.78
N LEU A 88 2.28 -1.61 -9.22
CA LEU A 88 1.31 -1.00 -8.33
C LEU A 88 -0.06 -1.60 -8.63
N THR A 89 -0.63 -2.28 -7.67
CA THR A 89 -1.95 -2.89 -7.81
C THR A 89 -2.65 -2.95 -6.46
N ASN A 90 -3.96 -2.91 -6.49
CA ASN A 90 -4.78 -3.11 -5.29
C ASN A 90 -5.44 -4.49 -5.25
N GLY A 91 -5.10 -5.36 -6.21
CA GLY A 91 -5.69 -6.68 -6.29
C GLY A 91 -7.06 -6.76 -6.96
N SER A 92 -7.57 -5.62 -7.46
CA SER A 92 -8.91 -5.56 -8.06
C SER A 92 -8.89 -5.62 -9.59
N GLY A 93 -7.77 -6.00 -10.19
CA GLY A 93 -7.64 -6.21 -11.64
C GLY A 93 -6.90 -5.12 -12.39
N GLY A 94 -6.75 -3.93 -11.80
CA GLY A 94 -5.97 -2.87 -12.41
C GLY A 94 -4.53 -2.89 -11.92
N ALA A 95 -3.60 -2.54 -12.80
CA ALA A 95 -2.20 -2.50 -12.43
C ALA A 95 -1.42 -1.48 -13.26
N LEU A 96 -0.43 -0.89 -12.64
CA LEU A 96 0.58 -0.09 -13.29
C LEU A 96 1.91 -0.84 -13.15
N TRP A 97 2.58 -1.08 -14.27
CA TRP A 97 3.84 -1.79 -14.30
C TRP A 97 4.93 -0.90 -14.86
N LEU A 98 6.05 -0.85 -14.19
CA LEU A 98 7.28 -0.32 -14.77
C LEU A 98 8.16 -1.52 -15.10
N ARG A 99 8.25 -1.84 -16.38
CA ARG A 99 8.98 -3.01 -16.85
C ARG A 99 10.48 -2.77 -16.87
N GLY A 100 11.24 -3.84 -16.82
CA GLY A 100 12.70 -3.78 -16.88
C GLY A 100 13.26 -3.28 -18.20
N ASP A 101 12.46 -3.33 -19.27
CA ASP A 101 12.85 -2.82 -20.59
C ASP A 101 12.51 -1.33 -20.81
N GLY A 102 12.00 -0.67 -19.80
CA GLY A 102 11.59 0.72 -19.87
C GLY A 102 10.13 0.94 -20.28
N THR A 103 9.39 -0.12 -20.55
CA THR A 103 7.98 -0.01 -20.89
C THR A 103 7.16 0.32 -19.64
N ILE A 104 6.21 1.24 -19.79
CA ILE A 104 5.20 1.53 -18.76
C ILE A 104 3.89 0.95 -19.26
N GLU A 105 3.32 0.04 -18.48
CA GLU A 105 2.12 -0.69 -18.87
C GLU A 105 1.00 -0.39 -17.88
N LEU A 106 -0.15 0.04 -18.39
CA LEU A 106 -1.37 0.17 -17.62
C LEU A 106 -2.32 -0.94 -18.05
N SER A 107 -2.73 -1.76 -17.11
CA SER A 107 -3.62 -2.88 -17.36
C SER A 107 -4.90 -2.69 -16.60
N GLY A 108 -6.03 -2.93 -17.26
CA GLY A 108 -7.35 -2.77 -16.70
C GLY A 108 -8.20 -1.80 -17.51
N ARG A 109 -9.31 -1.37 -16.94
CA ARG A 109 -10.17 -0.36 -17.56
C ARG A 109 -9.67 1.02 -17.14
N ILE A 110 -9.24 1.80 -18.10
CA ILE A 110 -8.62 3.10 -17.85
C ILE A 110 -9.61 4.20 -18.17
N LEU A 111 -9.84 5.09 -17.22
CA LEU A 111 -10.61 6.30 -17.40
C LEU A 111 -9.70 7.50 -17.21
N LEU A 112 -9.50 8.29 -18.25
CA LEU A 112 -8.71 9.50 -18.20
C LEU A 112 -9.65 10.71 -18.19
N ARG A 113 -9.49 11.56 -17.21
CA ARG A 113 -10.27 12.81 -17.12
C ARG A 113 -9.30 13.99 -17.17
N GLY A 114 -9.53 14.87 -18.09
CA GLY A 114 -8.68 16.02 -18.35
C GLY A 114 -8.01 15.92 -19.70
N ASP A 115 -7.05 16.76 -19.91
CA ASP A 115 -6.34 16.84 -21.17
C ASP A 115 -5.24 15.78 -21.23
N VAL A 116 -5.12 15.13 -22.39
CA VAL A 116 -4.07 14.15 -22.63
C VAL A 116 -3.25 14.62 -23.83
N ALA A 117 -1.96 14.82 -23.58
CA ALA A 117 -1.01 15.16 -24.63
C ALA A 117 -0.13 13.94 -24.93
N VAL A 118 -0.02 13.57 -26.18
CA VAL A 118 0.83 12.49 -26.63
C VAL A 118 1.90 13.07 -27.57
N GLU A 119 3.17 12.92 -27.17
CA GLU A 119 4.29 13.27 -28.02
C GLU A 119 4.87 11.98 -28.58
N GLY A 120 4.81 11.82 -29.89
CA GLY A 120 5.23 10.60 -30.55
C GLY A 120 4.08 9.86 -31.20
N GLY A 121 4.26 8.58 -31.41
CA GLY A 121 3.23 7.75 -32.06
C GLY A 121 2.18 7.28 -31.09
N LEU A 122 0.96 7.15 -31.57
CA LEU A 122 -0.14 6.53 -30.86
C LEU A 122 -0.74 5.43 -31.73
N THR A 123 -0.88 4.23 -31.17
CA THR A 123 -1.55 3.13 -31.85
C THR A 123 -2.74 2.66 -31.01
N VAL A 124 -3.80 2.25 -31.70
CA VAL A 124 -4.98 1.65 -31.08
C VAL A 124 -5.25 0.34 -31.81
N ASN A 125 -5.27 -0.76 -31.07
CA ASN A 125 -5.40 -2.10 -31.63
C ASN A 125 -4.40 -2.37 -32.78
N GLY A 126 -3.17 -1.88 -32.62
CA GLY A 126 -2.12 -2.06 -33.60
C GLY A 126 -2.17 -1.10 -34.80
N ALA A 127 -3.19 -0.25 -34.89
CA ALA A 127 -3.31 0.71 -35.96
C ALA A 127 -2.87 2.09 -35.49
N ALA A 128 -2.06 2.77 -36.30
CA ALA A 128 -1.63 4.11 -35.99
C ALA A 128 -2.79 5.10 -36.01
N VAL A 129 -2.83 5.99 -35.01
CA VAL A 129 -3.80 7.06 -34.97
C VAL A 129 -3.18 8.29 -35.64
N SER A 130 -3.88 8.81 -36.63
CA SER A 130 -3.45 10.04 -37.28
C SER A 130 -4.42 11.15 -36.96
N VAL A 131 -3.91 12.36 -36.85
CA VAL A 131 -4.72 13.55 -36.61
C VAL A 131 -5.16 14.10 -37.95
N ALA A 132 -6.47 14.27 -38.12
CA ALA A 132 -7.01 14.96 -39.28
C ALA A 132 -6.77 16.45 -39.13
N GLU A 133 -6.24 17.08 -40.16
CA GLU A 133 -6.07 18.53 -40.19
C GLU A 133 -7.36 19.24 -40.62
#